data_c2fbfdb3258cf1009d2dc5bcc296d746
#
_entry.id   c2fbfdb3258cf1009d2dc5bcc296d746
#
_cell.length_a   1.000
_cell.length_b   1.000
_cell.length_c   1.000
_cell.angle_alpha   90.00
_cell.angle_beta   90.00
_cell.angle_gamma   90.00
#
_symmetry.space_group_name_H-M   'P 1'
#
loop_
_entity.id
_entity.type
_entity.pdbx_description
1 polymer ?
#
loop_
_entity_poly.entity_id
_entity_poly.type
_entity_poly.pdbx_seq_one_letter_code
_entity_poly.pdbx_strand_id
1 'polypeptide(L)'
;GSCIRIEARGRGLGASNFCEDVLAGRSEVYARTVEDLKERYGFDFVGLGLTAFLGAPLKWIYSAGATDERHHRIVLAPGHGIGGIVIKAGKPMLFTNIDAEIDPREYSSYPIVFAEDLHSFCALPLVKEGRVVGAILCAFRTVSDAHRASYKRFIADQKGRLADFDLVSSDFMDFERIAEEKRDDEVDS
;
A
#
# COMPACT_ATOMS: atom_id res chain seq x y z
N GLY A 1 -9.71 5.66 13.87
CA GLY A 1 -8.32 5.41 13.66
C GLY A 1 -7.44 6.07 14.71
N SER A 2 -6.66 5.29 15.44
CA SER A 2 -5.68 5.84 16.37
C SER A 2 -4.44 6.29 15.60
N CYS A 3 -4.11 7.56 15.74
CA CYS A 3 -2.86 8.12 15.27
C CYS A 3 -1.75 7.67 16.23
N ILE A 4 -0.74 6.94 15.75
CA ILE A 4 0.42 6.66 16.59
C ILE A 4 1.22 7.95 16.70
N ARG A 5 1.42 8.44 17.92
CA ARG A 5 2.45 9.43 18.20
C ARG A 5 3.80 8.79 17.92
N ILE A 6 4.44 9.21 16.84
CA ILE A 6 5.84 8.90 16.61
C ILE A 6 6.63 9.86 17.50
N GLU A 7 7.04 9.39 18.66
CA GLU A 7 8.01 10.13 19.46
C GLU A 7 9.36 10.06 18.74
N ALA A 8 9.74 11.16 18.13
CA ALA A 8 11.05 11.32 17.54
C ALA A 8 12.09 11.40 18.67
N ARG A 9 12.68 10.28 19.02
CA ARG A 9 13.90 10.26 19.83
C ARG A 9 15.10 10.28 18.89
N GLY A 10 15.72 11.43 18.78
CA GLY A 10 17.00 11.62 18.12
C GLY A 10 17.06 12.84 17.23
N ARG A 11 17.51 13.95 17.78
CA ARG A 11 17.84 15.15 16.99
C ARG A 11 19.18 14.94 16.30
N GLY A 12 19.16 14.38 15.11
CA GLY A 12 20.27 14.53 14.18
C GLY A 12 20.11 15.86 13.44
N LEU A 13 21.07 16.74 13.58
CA LEU A 13 21.14 18.01 12.84
C LEU A 13 21.16 17.71 11.33
N GLY A 14 20.12 18.15 10.58
CA GLY A 14 20.17 18.33 9.13
C GLY A 14 19.39 17.39 8.25
N ALA A 15 18.69 16.36 8.76
CA ALA A 15 17.71 15.64 7.98
C ALA A 15 16.31 16.04 8.46
N SER A 16 15.57 16.80 7.64
CA SER A 16 14.15 16.99 7.89
C SER A 16 13.52 15.60 8.02
N ASN A 17 12.94 15.30 9.17
CA ASN A 17 12.19 14.08 9.36
C ASN A 17 10.94 14.21 8.49
N PHE A 18 10.99 13.62 7.27
CA PHE A 18 9.94 13.72 6.27
C PHE A 18 8.58 13.30 6.86
N CYS A 19 8.58 12.29 7.72
CA CYS A 19 7.38 11.83 8.39
C CYS A 19 6.79 12.89 9.33
N GLU A 20 7.62 13.62 10.08
CA GLU A 20 7.15 14.73 10.91
C GLU A 20 6.61 15.88 10.08
N ASP A 21 7.29 16.27 9.00
CA ASP A 21 6.86 17.35 8.11
C ASP A 21 5.54 17.00 7.40
N VAL A 22 5.41 15.76 6.94
CA VAL A 22 4.18 15.27 6.30
C VAL A 22 3.04 15.15 7.30
N LEU A 23 3.31 14.69 8.51
CA LEU A 23 2.29 14.50 9.55
C LEU A 23 1.85 15.80 10.20
N ALA A 24 2.71 16.81 10.24
CA ALA A 24 2.41 18.11 10.86
C ALA A 24 1.27 18.82 10.09
N GLY A 25 0.06 18.79 10.63
CA GLY A 25 -1.12 19.43 10.06
C GLY A 25 -1.85 18.65 8.98
N ARG A 26 -1.42 17.42 8.63
CA ARG A 26 -2.05 16.59 7.59
C ARG A 26 -2.63 15.27 8.11
N SER A 27 -2.50 15.00 9.38
CA SER A 27 -2.95 13.74 10.01
C SER A 27 -4.42 13.44 9.75
N GLU A 28 -5.30 14.45 9.90
CA GLU A 28 -6.73 14.28 9.64
C GLU A 28 -7.04 13.99 8.16
N VAL A 29 -6.29 14.61 7.26
CA VAL A 29 -6.47 14.41 5.81
C VAL A 29 -6.16 12.97 5.45
N TYR A 30 -5.04 12.43 5.94
CA TYR A 30 -4.63 11.06 5.62
C TYR A 30 -5.53 10.02 6.30
N ALA A 31 -5.91 10.25 7.54
CA ALA A 31 -6.87 9.39 8.24
C ALA A 31 -8.22 9.33 7.49
N ARG A 32 -8.71 10.47 7.02
CA ARG A 32 -9.95 10.55 6.23
C ARG A 32 -9.79 9.89 4.85
N THR A 33 -8.63 10.04 4.24
CA THR A 33 -8.35 9.44 2.93
C THR A 33 -8.50 7.93 2.96
N VAL A 34 -7.92 7.24 3.94
CA VAL A 34 -8.02 5.78 4.03
C VAL A 34 -9.46 5.32 4.31
N GLU A 35 -10.21 6.05 5.13
CA GLU A 35 -11.63 5.76 5.38
C GLU A 35 -12.48 5.95 4.12
N ASP A 36 -12.29 7.05 3.39
CA ASP A 36 -13.01 7.34 2.16
C ASP A 36 -12.75 6.28 1.08
N LEU A 37 -11.52 5.85 0.92
CA LEU A 37 -11.16 4.81 -0.04
C LEU A 37 -11.83 3.48 0.30
N LYS A 38 -11.82 3.11 1.57
CA LYS A 38 -12.48 1.89 2.02
C LYS A 38 -13.97 1.91 1.70
N GLU A 39 -14.66 2.97 2.06
CA GLU A 39 -16.11 3.09 1.84
C GLU A 39 -16.48 3.19 0.35
N ARG A 40 -15.75 4.01 -0.40
CA ARG A 40 -16.08 4.29 -1.80
C ARG A 40 -15.90 3.07 -2.70
N TYR A 41 -14.88 2.25 -2.46
CA TYR A 41 -14.56 1.13 -3.33
C TYR A 41 -14.85 -0.24 -2.71
N GLY A 42 -15.33 -0.26 -1.48
CA GLY A 42 -15.67 -1.50 -0.80
C GLY A 42 -14.48 -2.33 -0.34
N PHE A 43 -13.31 -1.72 -0.20
CA PHE A 43 -12.13 -2.42 0.30
C PHE A 43 -12.36 -2.90 1.74
N ASP A 44 -11.81 -4.06 2.07
CA ASP A 44 -11.86 -4.57 3.44
C ASP A 44 -10.78 -3.93 4.32
N PHE A 45 -9.65 -3.60 3.74
CA PHE A 45 -8.54 -2.95 4.41
C PHE A 45 -7.89 -1.92 3.48
N VAL A 46 -7.56 -0.76 4.03
CA VAL A 46 -6.73 0.25 3.36
C VAL A 46 -5.63 0.68 4.32
N GLY A 47 -4.39 0.67 3.88
CA GLY A 47 -3.25 1.13 4.65
C GLY A 47 -2.47 2.20 3.91
N LEU A 48 -2.10 3.26 4.61
CA LEU A 48 -1.19 4.29 4.12
C LEU A 48 0.11 4.20 4.90
N GLY A 49 1.17 3.82 4.22
CA GLY A 49 2.50 3.71 4.78
C GLY A 49 3.40 4.86 4.37
N LEU A 50 4.24 5.30 5.28
CA LEU A 50 5.20 6.37 5.04
C LEU A 50 6.59 5.99 5.52
N THR A 51 7.60 6.55 4.87
CA THR A 51 8.99 6.48 5.31
C THR A 51 9.38 7.81 5.94
N ALA A 52 10.24 7.77 6.97
CA ALA A 52 10.70 9.00 7.63
C ALA A 52 11.68 9.80 6.76
N PHE A 53 12.47 9.10 5.94
CA PHE A 53 13.43 9.70 5.00
C PHE A 53 13.78 8.67 3.91
N LEU A 54 14.49 9.10 2.88
CA LEU A 54 14.89 8.20 1.78
C LEU A 54 15.78 7.07 2.31
N GLY A 55 15.37 5.83 2.02
CA GLY A 55 16.05 4.62 2.50
C GLY A 55 15.60 4.14 3.88
N ALA A 56 14.76 4.91 4.57
CA ALA A 56 14.19 4.49 5.85
C ALA A 56 13.16 3.37 5.68
N PRO A 57 12.90 2.58 6.73
CA PRO A 57 11.82 1.62 6.72
C PRO A 57 10.46 2.27 6.53
N LEU A 58 9.54 1.56 5.87
CA LEU A 58 8.14 1.95 5.77
C LEU A 58 7.37 1.45 7.00
N LYS A 59 6.48 2.29 7.50
CA LYS A 59 5.53 1.93 8.55
C LYS A 59 4.11 2.26 8.11
N TRP A 60 3.17 1.37 8.40
CA TRP A 60 1.75 1.60 8.17
C TRP A 60 1.21 2.53 9.26
N ILE A 61 1.03 3.81 8.93
CA ILE A 61 0.68 4.87 9.91
C ILE A 61 -0.82 5.09 9.98
N TYR A 62 -1.50 5.07 8.83
CA TYR A 62 -2.96 5.23 8.76
C TYR A 62 -3.58 3.98 8.18
N SER A 63 -4.73 3.58 8.71
CA SER A 63 -5.46 2.43 8.18
C SER A 63 -6.96 2.59 8.38
N ALA A 64 -7.72 1.90 7.54
CA ALA A 64 -9.16 1.72 7.66
C ALA A 64 -9.47 0.22 7.54
N GLY A 65 -10.34 -0.30 8.40
CA GLY A 65 -10.72 -1.70 8.39
C GLY A 65 -9.74 -2.65 9.04
N ALA A 66 -8.78 -2.17 9.81
CA ALA A 66 -7.84 -3.01 10.56
C ALA A 66 -8.57 -3.89 11.59
N THR A 67 -8.15 -5.15 11.71
CA THR A 67 -8.72 -6.09 12.69
C THR A 67 -8.23 -5.82 14.11
N ASP A 68 -6.99 -5.34 14.22
CA ASP A 68 -6.36 -4.95 15.49
C ASP A 68 -5.19 -3.99 15.24
N GLU A 69 -4.33 -3.80 16.25
CA GLU A 69 -3.20 -2.87 16.17
C GLU A 69 -1.89 -3.50 15.66
N ARG A 70 -1.89 -4.78 15.25
CA ARG A 70 -0.66 -5.49 14.86
C ARG A 70 0.06 -4.87 13.68
N HIS A 71 -0.69 -4.28 12.72
CA HIS A 71 -0.09 -3.64 11.55
C HIS A 71 0.84 -2.47 11.92
N HIS A 72 0.61 -1.81 13.04
CA HIS A 72 1.46 -0.71 13.51
C HIS A 72 2.86 -1.16 13.96
N ARG A 73 3.03 -2.44 14.27
CA ARG A 73 4.33 -3.01 14.68
C ARG A 73 5.17 -3.46 13.49
N ILE A 74 4.59 -3.43 12.30
CA ILE A 74 5.28 -3.85 11.07
C ILE A 74 6.23 -2.73 10.63
N VAL A 75 7.52 -3.06 10.52
CA VAL A 75 8.57 -2.18 10.04
C VAL A 75 9.20 -2.84 8.83
N LEU A 76 9.07 -2.22 7.66
CA LEU A 76 9.49 -2.81 6.40
C LEU A 76 10.69 -2.06 5.83
N ALA A 77 11.87 -2.69 5.88
CA ALA A 77 13.05 -2.18 5.16
C ALA A 77 12.76 -2.14 3.64
N PRO A 78 13.41 -1.24 2.89
CA PRO A 78 13.27 -1.22 1.43
C PRO A 78 13.55 -2.59 0.83
N GLY A 79 12.65 -3.07 -0.03
CA GLY A 79 12.73 -4.39 -0.65
C GLY A 79 12.14 -5.55 0.15
N HIS A 80 11.62 -5.29 1.36
CA HIS A 80 11.04 -6.31 2.23
C HIS A 80 9.55 -6.04 2.50
N GLY A 81 8.71 -7.06 2.35
CA GLY A 81 7.26 -6.94 2.46
C GLY A 81 6.66 -6.12 1.31
N ILE A 82 5.32 -6.02 1.27
CA ILE A 82 4.62 -5.30 0.20
C ILE A 82 5.08 -3.84 0.13
N GLY A 83 4.97 -3.14 1.24
CA GLY A 83 5.34 -1.72 1.29
C GLY A 83 6.81 -1.48 0.99
N GLY A 84 7.71 -2.31 1.51
CA GLY A 84 9.14 -2.21 1.25
C GLY A 84 9.52 -2.46 -0.20
N ILE A 85 8.86 -3.42 -0.84
CA ILE A 85 9.06 -3.70 -2.27
C ILE A 85 8.58 -2.53 -3.12
N VAL A 86 7.40 -2.01 -2.82
CA VAL A 86 6.80 -0.88 -3.55
C VAL A 86 7.67 0.37 -3.47
N ILE A 87 8.18 0.72 -2.29
CA ILE A 87 9.02 1.92 -2.13
C ILE A 87 10.38 1.75 -2.81
N LYS A 88 10.94 0.55 -2.82
CA LYS A 88 12.22 0.28 -3.48
C LYS A 88 12.09 0.26 -5.00
N ALA A 89 11.08 -0.40 -5.53
CA ALA A 89 10.85 -0.53 -6.96
C ALA A 89 10.27 0.75 -7.58
N GLY A 90 9.52 1.53 -6.80
CA GLY A 90 8.78 2.69 -7.32
C GLY A 90 7.68 2.31 -8.30
N LYS A 91 7.13 1.11 -8.19
CA LYS A 91 6.15 0.53 -9.11
C LYS A 91 4.97 -0.07 -8.36
N PRO A 92 3.78 -0.10 -8.99
CA PRO A 92 2.63 -0.81 -8.45
C PRO A 92 2.87 -2.30 -8.24
N MET A 93 2.15 -2.89 -7.29
CA MET A 93 2.15 -4.31 -7.01
C MET A 93 0.70 -4.78 -6.90
N LEU A 94 0.35 -5.85 -7.61
CA LEU A 94 -1.00 -6.38 -7.65
C LEU A 94 -1.00 -7.89 -7.47
N PHE A 95 -1.73 -8.38 -6.47
CA PHE A 95 -2.07 -9.79 -6.32
C PHE A 95 -3.59 -9.93 -6.20
N THR A 96 -4.22 -10.57 -7.17
CA THR A 96 -5.67 -10.78 -7.18
C THR A 96 -6.10 -12.00 -6.38
N ASN A 97 -5.20 -12.96 -6.21
CA ASN A 97 -5.42 -14.18 -5.44
C ASN A 97 -4.11 -14.58 -4.76
N ILE A 98 -3.90 -14.09 -3.55
CA ILE A 98 -2.67 -14.35 -2.78
C ILE A 98 -2.47 -15.84 -2.55
N ASP A 99 -3.56 -16.58 -2.29
CA ASP A 99 -3.49 -18.01 -1.98
C ASP A 99 -2.93 -18.84 -3.15
N ALA A 100 -3.18 -18.38 -4.39
CA ALA A 100 -2.68 -19.04 -5.59
C ALA A 100 -1.32 -18.48 -6.08
N GLU A 101 -1.04 -17.21 -5.79
CA GLU A 101 0.12 -16.49 -6.34
C GLU A 101 1.33 -16.47 -5.41
N ILE A 102 1.12 -16.66 -4.09
CA ILE A 102 2.18 -16.68 -3.08
C ILE A 102 2.27 -18.06 -2.43
N ASP A 103 3.44 -18.67 -2.45
CA ASP A 103 3.70 -19.91 -1.73
C ASP A 103 3.53 -19.68 -0.22
N PRO A 104 2.79 -20.53 0.52
CA PRO A 104 2.67 -20.41 1.97
C PRO A 104 4.00 -20.29 2.73
N ARG A 105 5.07 -20.84 2.19
CA ARG A 105 6.43 -20.72 2.76
C ARG A 105 6.97 -19.29 2.71
N GLU A 106 6.40 -18.44 1.85
CA GLU A 106 6.80 -17.04 1.68
C GLU A 106 5.91 -16.07 2.49
N TYR A 107 4.88 -16.53 3.16
CA TYR A 107 3.96 -15.66 3.93
C TYR A 107 4.67 -14.85 5.02
N SER A 108 5.74 -15.38 5.61
CA SER A 108 6.55 -14.63 6.58
C SER A 108 7.25 -13.42 5.98
N SER A 109 7.42 -13.39 4.65
CA SER A 109 7.97 -12.25 3.92
C SER A 109 6.94 -11.14 3.68
N TYR A 110 5.66 -11.37 3.98
CA TYR A 110 4.56 -10.43 3.78
C TYR A 110 3.74 -10.24 5.07
N PRO A 111 4.32 -9.59 6.10
CA PRO A 111 3.69 -9.54 7.43
C PRO A 111 2.28 -8.97 7.44
N ILE A 112 1.98 -7.95 6.60
CA ILE A 112 0.66 -7.34 6.57
C ILE A 112 -0.42 -8.30 6.05
N VAL A 113 -0.07 -9.19 5.13
CA VAL A 113 -0.97 -10.21 4.59
C VAL A 113 -1.47 -11.11 5.71
N PHE A 114 -0.55 -11.56 6.55
CA PHE A 114 -0.89 -12.41 7.68
C PHE A 114 -1.61 -11.65 8.79
N ALA A 115 -1.12 -10.46 9.15
CA ALA A 115 -1.69 -9.66 10.24
C ALA A 115 -3.14 -9.26 9.98
N GLU A 116 -3.50 -8.98 8.72
CA GLU A 116 -4.82 -8.48 8.33
C GLU A 116 -5.65 -9.49 7.54
N ASP A 117 -5.16 -10.72 7.39
CA ASP A 117 -5.85 -11.80 6.65
C ASP A 117 -6.24 -11.36 5.23
N LEU A 118 -5.26 -10.85 4.47
CA LEU A 118 -5.49 -10.37 3.12
C LEU A 118 -5.41 -11.49 2.10
N HIS A 119 -6.34 -11.51 1.14
CA HIS A 119 -6.41 -12.50 0.06
C HIS A 119 -6.26 -11.89 -1.33
N SER A 120 -6.37 -10.57 -1.44
CA SER A 120 -6.16 -9.81 -2.66
C SER A 120 -5.70 -8.40 -2.29
N PHE A 121 -4.80 -7.80 -3.04
CA PHE A 121 -4.40 -6.43 -2.81
C PHE A 121 -3.88 -5.74 -4.06
N CYS A 122 -3.93 -4.41 -4.01
CA CYS A 122 -3.26 -3.49 -4.90
C CYS A 122 -2.46 -2.50 -4.06
N ALA A 123 -1.18 -2.36 -4.33
CA ALA A 123 -0.31 -1.41 -3.63
C ALA A 123 0.37 -0.48 -4.62
N LEU A 124 0.31 0.81 -4.37
CA LEU A 124 0.82 1.85 -5.27
C LEU A 124 1.80 2.75 -4.54
N PRO A 125 2.91 3.14 -5.18
CA PRO A 125 3.83 4.12 -4.60
C PRO A 125 3.19 5.50 -4.48
N LEU A 126 3.48 6.16 -3.37
CA LEU A 126 3.16 7.57 -3.14
C LEU A 126 4.43 8.40 -3.33
N VAL A 127 4.34 9.44 -4.14
CA VAL A 127 5.47 10.29 -4.51
C VAL A 127 5.21 11.72 -4.06
N LYS A 128 6.22 12.36 -3.51
CA LYS A 128 6.20 13.77 -3.18
C LYS A 128 7.53 14.40 -3.60
N GLU A 129 7.43 15.51 -4.35
CA GLU A 129 8.62 16.19 -4.87
C GLU A 129 9.58 15.26 -5.63
N GLY A 130 9.02 14.36 -6.45
CA GLY A 130 9.78 13.42 -7.26
C GLY A 130 10.39 12.24 -6.52
N ARG A 131 10.06 12.05 -5.22
CA ARG A 131 10.59 10.95 -4.39
C ARG A 131 9.49 10.04 -3.89
N VAL A 132 9.74 8.74 -3.92
CA VAL A 132 8.82 7.77 -3.31
C VAL A 132 8.92 7.89 -1.79
N VAL A 133 7.83 8.27 -1.17
CA VAL A 133 7.76 8.58 0.28
C VAL A 133 6.87 7.62 1.04
N GLY A 134 6.17 6.75 0.34
CA GLY A 134 5.27 5.82 0.97
C GLY A 134 4.56 4.93 -0.03
N ALA A 135 3.55 4.24 0.46
CA ALA A 135 2.70 3.37 -0.33
C ALA A 135 1.27 3.39 0.18
N ILE A 136 0.32 3.29 -0.73
CA ILE A 136 -1.08 3.01 -0.41
C ILE A 136 -1.38 1.54 -0.72
N LEU A 137 -1.98 0.84 0.23
CA LEU A 137 -2.39 -0.55 0.11
C LEU A 137 -3.90 -0.63 0.20
N CYS A 138 -4.54 -1.17 -0.84
CA CYS A 138 -5.97 -1.42 -0.89
C CYS A 138 -6.19 -2.92 -1.05
N ALA A 139 -6.97 -3.53 -0.17
CA ALA A 139 -7.03 -4.98 -0.09
C ALA A 139 -8.42 -5.52 0.25
N PHE A 140 -8.62 -6.78 -0.14
CA PHE A 140 -9.81 -7.55 0.23
C PHE A 140 -9.42 -8.80 1.02
N ARG A 141 -10.29 -9.23 1.93
CA ARG A 141 -10.17 -10.48 2.69
C ARG A 141 -10.81 -11.67 1.99
N THR A 142 -11.26 -11.47 0.76
CA THR A 142 -11.86 -12.49 -0.08
C THR A 142 -11.18 -12.54 -1.44
N VAL A 143 -11.37 -13.60 -2.19
CA VAL A 143 -10.97 -13.74 -3.58
C VAL A 143 -12.21 -13.61 -4.45
N SER A 144 -12.19 -12.70 -5.42
CA SER A 144 -13.29 -12.50 -6.37
C SER A 144 -12.78 -11.77 -7.61
N ASP A 145 -13.31 -12.13 -8.76
CA ASP A 145 -13.02 -11.43 -10.02
C ASP A 145 -13.51 -9.97 -10.00
N ALA A 146 -14.53 -9.67 -9.18
CA ALA A 146 -15.05 -8.31 -9.01
C ALA A 146 -14.03 -7.35 -8.37
N HIS A 147 -13.04 -7.86 -7.64
CA HIS A 147 -12.04 -7.02 -6.96
C HIS A 147 -11.16 -6.26 -7.96
N ARG A 148 -10.83 -6.86 -9.08
CA ARG A 148 -10.06 -6.21 -10.15
C ARG A 148 -10.76 -4.95 -10.66
N ALA A 149 -12.07 -5.00 -10.86
CA ALA A 149 -12.87 -3.84 -11.26
C ALA A 149 -12.82 -2.72 -10.22
N SER A 150 -12.82 -3.06 -8.94
CA SER A 150 -12.68 -2.09 -7.85
C SER A 150 -11.30 -1.41 -7.87
N TYR A 151 -10.23 -2.14 -8.10
CA TYR A 151 -8.89 -1.57 -8.25
C TYR A 151 -8.79 -0.64 -9.46
N LYS A 152 -9.32 -1.05 -10.61
CA LYS A 152 -9.35 -0.23 -11.83
C LYS A 152 -10.09 1.08 -11.61
N ARG A 153 -11.28 1.01 -11.02
CA ARG A 153 -12.09 2.19 -10.73
C ARG A 153 -11.38 3.14 -9.78
N PHE A 154 -10.79 2.63 -8.71
CA PHE A 154 -9.98 3.40 -7.78
C PHE A 154 -8.88 4.17 -8.51
N ILE A 155 -8.05 3.48 -9.29
CA ILE A 155 -6.93 4.08 -10.00
C ILE A 155 -7.40 5.12 -11.01
N ALA A 156 -8.45 4.82 -11.77
CA ALA A 156 -9.02 5.74 -12.75
C ALA A 156 -9.55 7.02 -12.09
N ASP A 157 -10.25 6.89 -10.97
CA ASP A 157 -10.84 8.03 -10.26
C ASP A 157 -9.79 8.96 -9.67
N GLN A 158 -8.64 8.43 -9.23
CA GLN A 158 -7.61 9.24 -8.59
C GLN A 158 -6.83 10.12 -9.59
N LYS A 159 -6.77 9.74 -10.86
CA LYS A 159 -6.08 10.51 -11.90
C LYS A 159 -4.63 10.88 -11.56
N GLY A 160 -3.90 9.91 -11.01
CA GLY A 160 -2.50 10.07 -10.65
C GLY A 160 -2.19 10.85 -9.39
N ARG A 161 -3.22 11.14 -8.58
CA ARG A 161 -3.03 11.85 -7.29
C ARG A 161 -3.86 11.22 -6.19
N LEU A 162 -3.31 11.19 -4.98
CA LEU A 162 -4.02 10.77 -3.78
C LEU A 162 -3.64 11.73 -2.66
N ALA A 163 -4.63 12.45 -2.10
CA ALA A 163 -4.38 13.54 -1.17
C ALA A 163 -3.37 14.53 -1.77
N ASP A 164 -2.24 14.78 -1.10
CA ASP A 164 -1.18 15.66 -1.61
C ASP A 164 0.02 14.89 -2.19
N PHE A 165 -0.16 13.60 -2.48
CA PHE A 165 0.85 12.76 -3.14
C PHE A 165 0.54 12.58 -4.63
N ASP A 166 1.59 12.41 -5.42
CA ASP A 166 1.47 11.82 -6.75
C ASP A 166 1.37 10.30 -6.58
N LEU A 167 0.50 9.68 -7.35
CA LEU A 167 0.23 8.25 -7.31
C LEU A 167 0.81 7.59 -8.56
N VAL A 168 1.75 6.67 -8.37
CA VAL A 168 2.32 5.92 -9.50
C VAL A 168 1.40 4.74 -9.80
N SER A 169 0.72 4.80 -10.93
CA SER A 169 -0.25 3.79 -11.37
C SER A 169 -0.10 3.39 -12.83
N SER A 170 0.88 3.95 -13.55
CA SER A 170 1.05 3.76 -14.99
C SER A 170 1.30 2.29 -15.37
N ASP A 171 1.97 1.53 -14.53
CA ASP A 171 2.31 0.13 -14.79
C ASP A 171 1.17 -0.84 -14.44
N PHE A 172 0.06 -0.35 -13.87
CA PHE A 172 -1.07 -1.19 -13.48
C PHE A 172 -1.71 -1.89 -14.70
N MET A 173 -1.85 -1.17 -15.80
CA MET A 173 -2.40 -1.73 -17.05
C MET A 173 -1.48 -2.78 -17.66
N ASP A 174 -0.17 -2.67 -17.50
CA ASP A 174 0.79 -3.67 -17.95
C ASP A 174 0.68 -4.96 -17.15
N PHE A 175 0.48 -4.88 -15.84
CA PHE A 175 0.21 -6.05 -15.00
C PHE A 175 -1.06 -6.77 -15.44
N GLU A 176 -2.12 -6.05 -15.79
CA GLU A 176 -3.35 -6.66 -16.29
C GLU A 176 -3.15 -7.38 -17.60
N ARG A 177 -2.44 -6.75 -18.54
CA ARG A 177 -2.13 -7.37 -19.82
C ARG A 177 -1.37 -8.67 -19.64
N ILE A 178 -0.34 -8.70 -18.78
CA ILE A 178 0.44 -9.89 -18.46
C ILE A 178 -0.45 -10.97 -17.82
N ALA A 179 -1.33 -10.60 -16.91
CA ALA A 179 -2.24 -11.52 -16.26
C ALA A 179 -3.29 -12.11 -17.23
N GLU A 180 -3.78 -11.31 -18.16
CA GLU A 180 -4.70 -11.76 -19.22
C GLU A 180 -3.99 -12.69 -20.21
N GLU A 181 -2.79 -12.36 -20.64
CA GLU A 181 -1.97 -13.22 -21.51
C GLU A 181 -1.68 -14.58 -20.85
N LYS A 182 -1.36 -14.62 -19.57
CA LYS A 182 -1.16 -15.87 -18.82
C LYS A 182 -2.43 -16.72 -18.72
N ARG A 183 -3.59 -16.10 -18.56
CA ARG A 183 -4.87 -16.83 -18.52
C ARG A 183 -5.24 -17.43 -19.86
N ASP A 184 -4.99 -16.73 -20.94
CA ASP A 184 -5.24 -17.21 -22.29
C ASP A 184 -4.30 -18.39 -22.61
N ASP A 185 -3.06 -18.37 -22.20
CA ASP A 185 -2.11 -19.47 -22.34
C ASP A 185 -2.54 -20.72 -21.54
N GLU A 186 -3.14 -20.56 -20.36
CA GLU A 186 -3.64 -21.67 -19.55
C GLU A 186 -4.91 -22.30 -20.15
N VAL A 187 -5.71 -21.55 -20.88
CA VAL A 187 -6.95 -22.05 -21.52
C VAL A 187 -6.65 -22.80 -22.80
N ASP A 188 -5.57 -22.49 -23.49
CA ASP A 188 -5.15 -23.13 -24.75
C ASP A 188 -4.27 -24.38 -24.55
N SER A 189 -4.01 -24.78 -23.31
CA SER A 189 -3.22 -25.98 -23.01
C SER A 189 -4.07 -27.21 -22.67
#